data_edfc0777182be3b02d475457adeb0f0e
#
_entry.id   edfc0777182be3b02d475457adeb0f0e
#
_cell.length_a   1.000
_cell.length_b   1.000
_cell.length_c   1.000
_cell.angle_alpha   90.00
_cell.angle_beta   90.00
_cell.angle_gamma   90.00
#
_symmetry.space_group_name_H-M   'P 1'
#
loop_
_entity.id
_entity.type
_entity.pdbx_description
1 polymer ?
#
loop_
_entity_poly.entity_id
_entity_poly.type
_entity_poly.pdbx_seq_one_letter_code
_entity_poly.pdbx_strand_id
1 'polypeptide(L)'
;MSRKSNETAFALKMQTTPNVFDAPNTTTDMLAISNLQFSIAGVTVTNNEYTGSIHKNGDDLAGKTVSGSFNVYLRPPGGADVPAADAFLIGRILKAAKFAEVRTSTAIPPAAAALGVGSDPTHAVLGTAAATVDDTYKGMAIVLSDIATTAYDRVTAVRHYVGTSKSAELMEVLGAPPAANYQIPKQLSYQRDMTQADAPSLSTKLWLGGLRYDLVDCQVSGLRWNVPVSTRDAASQPMLEVSFTATIANYDDEASPTVPALGAVPLFKDGKFWVAGKAVGGSSVVIDFGLRVAYPPNPNYTEGSEPGELVESRTTINMDRKAYLKAQFDTLAMAQGQAQYGVFAQWGYASGRMVQIVVPDARFNYQSPNVGQDFITEQGDMWVDVFNRNVCLNFVYYA
;
A
#
# COMPACT_ATOMS: atom_id res chain seq x y z
N MET A 1 -36.77 -15.06 -1.88
CA MET A 1 -35.89 -14.90 -3.06
C MET A 1 -34.49 -15.32 -2.68
N SER A 2 -33.72 -15.98 -3.56
CA SER A 2 -32.32 -16.29 -3.28
C SER A 2 -31.46 -15.04 -3.48
N ARG A 3 -30.48 -14.82 -2.58
CA ARG A 3 -29.52 -13.70 -2.70
C ARG A 3 -28.56 -13.94 -3.87
N LYS A 4 -28.21 -12.90 -4.62
CA LYS A 4 -27.30 -12.99 -5.75
C LYS A 4 -25.94 -12.41 -5.37
N SER A 5 -24.85 -13.11 -5.69
CA SER A 5 -23.49 -12.67 -5.42
C SER A 5 -23.05 -11.40 -6.17
N ASN A 6 -23.66 -11.14 -7.33
CA ASN A 6 -23.37 -9.94 -8.14
C ASN A 6 -23.95 -8.65 -7.52
N GLU A 7 -24.88 -8.78 -6.56
CA GLU A 7 -25.48 -7.67 -5.82
C GLU A 7 -24.67 -7.36 -4.55
N THR A 8 -23.34 -7.33 -4.66
CA THR A 8 -22.43 -6.97 -3.58
C THR A 8 -21.95 -5.53 -3.77
N ALA A 9 -22.04 -4.74 -2.70
CA ALA A 9 -21.54 -3.38 -2.68
C ALA A 9 -20.83 -3.11 -1.35
N PHE A 10 -19.85 -2.21 -1.36
CA PHE A 10 -19.03 -1.89 -0.20
C PHE A 10 -18.78 -0.39 -0.13
N ALA A 11 -19.00 0.18 1.05
CA ALA A 11 -18.69 1.57 1.33
C ALA A 11 -17.89 1.68 2.62
N LEU A 12 -16.94 2.61 2.68
CA LEU A 12 -16.08 2.80 3.84
C LEU A 12 -15.84 4.28 4.17
N LYS A 13 -15.76 4.57 5.47
CA LYS A 13 -15.48 5.89 6.00
C LYS A 13 -14.54 5.77 7.20
N MET A 14 -13.69 6.77 7.39
CA MET A 14 -12.87 6.87 8.59
C MET A 14 -13.79 7.04 9.81
N GLN A 15 -13.55 6.26 10.85
CA GLN A 15 -14.27 6.36 12.11
C GLN A 15 -13.67 7.46 12.96
N THR A 16 -14.52 8.29 13.56
CA THR A 16 -14.08 9.42 14.39
C THR A 16 -14.05 9.08 15.87
N THR A 17 -14.93 8.19 16.31
CA THR A 17 -15.04 7.79 17.72
C THR A 17 -15.16 6.25 17.80
N PRO A 18 -14.37 5.57 18.63
CA PRO A 18 -14.48 4.13 18.83
C PRO A 18 -15.92 3.71 19.21
N ASN A 19 -16.36 2.55 18.73
CA ASN A 19 -17.72 1.98 18.89
C ASN A 19 -18.88 2.85 18.36
N VAL A 20 -18.61 3.95 17.68
CA VAL A 20 -19.64 4.77 17.07
C VAL A 20 -19.62 4.58 15.56
N PHE A 21 -20.75 4.15 15.01
CA PHE A 21 -20.87 3.92 13.56
C PHE A 21 -20.99 5.27 12.82
N ASP A 22 -19.93 5.63 12.11
CA ASP A 22 -19.89 6.77 11.19
C ASP A 22 -20.41 6.33 9.82
N ALA A 23 -21.70 6.52 9.54
CA ALA A 23 -22.33 6.02 8.33
C ALA A 23 -21.62 6.48 7.04
N PRO A 24 -21.08 5.55 6.22
CA PRO A 24 -20.57 5.88 4.90
C PRO A 24 -21.67 6.39 3.97
N ASN A 25 -21.32 7.36 3.12
CA ASN A 25 -22.22 7.92 2.11
C ASN A 25 -22.22 7.01 0.87
N THR A 26 -23.41 6.61 0.41
CA THR A 26 -23.57 5.73 -0.75
C THR A 26 -23.24 6.37 -2.11
N THR A 27 -22.90 7.66 -2.14
CA THR A 27 -22.50 8.35 -3.38
C THR A 27 -20.98 8.57 -3.44
N THR A 28 -20.33 8.92 -2.31
CA THR A 28 -18.93 9.34 -2.29
C THR A 28 -17.98 8.31 -1.67
N ASP A 29 -18.51 7.39 -0.85
CA ASP A 29 -17.70 6.46 -0.05
C ASP A 29 -17.75 5.01 -0.59
N MET A 30 -18.34 4.82 -1.77
CA MET A 30 -18.45 3.51 -2.42
C MET A 30 -17.14 3.05 -3.04
N LEU A 31 -16.67 1.87 -2.64
CA LEU A 31 -15.45 1.25 -3.15
C LEU A 31 -15.79 -0.02 -3.95
N ALA A 32 -15.25 -0.13 -5.15
CA ALA A 32 -15.34 -1.40 -5.88
C ALA A 32 -14.31 -2.39 -5.35
N ILE A 33 -14.80 -3.52 -4.93
CA ILE A 33 -14.03 -4.64 -4.40
C ILE A 33 -14.24 -5.89 -5.26
N SER A 34 -13.34 -6.84 -5.12
CA SER A 34 -13.43 -8.16 -5.74
C SER A 34 -12.98 -9.24 -4.74
N ASN A 35 -13.31 -10.49 -5.01
CA ASN A 35 -12.93 -11.65 -4.18
C ASN A 35 -13.29 -11.47 -2.69
N LEU A 36 -14.47 -10.91 -2.41
CA LEU A 36 -14.91 -10.73 -1.04
C LEU A 36 -15.12 -12.08 -0.35
N GLN A 37 -14.51 -12.23 0.81
CA GLN A 37 -14.82 -13.26 1.80
C GLN A 37 -15.32 -12.54 3.06
N PHE A 38 -16.39 -13.04 3.64
CA PHE A 38 -16.98 -12.47 4.85
C PHE A 38 -17.45 -13.60 5.75
N SER A 39 -17.04 -13.58 7.01
CA SER A 39 -17.31 -14.61 7.99
C SER A 39 -17.75 -14.01 9.32
N ILE A 40 -18.78 -14.59 9.90
CA ILE A 40 -19.22 -14.34 11.26
C ILE A 40 -19.04 -15.65 12.02
N ALA A 41 -18.12 -15.69 12.97
CA ALA A 41 -17.85 -16.85 13.79
C ALA A 41 -18.39 -16.63 15.21
N GLY A 42 -19.13 -17.58 15.73
CA GLY A 42 -19.59 -17.59 17.13
C GLY A 42 -18.45 -17.95 18.07
N VAL A 43 -18.36 -17.25 19.18
CA VAL A 43 -17.53 -17.65 20.34
C VAL A 43 -18.39 -18.39 21.29
N THR A 44 -18.08 -19.66 21.57
CA THR A 44 -18.89 -20.53 22.44
C THR A 44 -18.18 -20.85 23.75
N VAL A 45 -18.96 -21.00 24.79
CA VAL A 45 -18.51 -21.56 26.08
C VAL A 45 -19.00 -22.99 26.17
N THR A 46 -18.06 -23.92 26.29
CA THR A 46 -18.38 -25.34 26.42
C THR A 46 -18.99 -25.62 27.79
N ASN A 47 -20.20 -26.17 27.81
CA ASN A 47 -20.83 -26.61 29.03
C ASN A 47 -20.27 -27.99 29.45
N ASN A 48 -19.50 -27.99 30.54
CA ASN A 48 -18.88 -29.19 31.09
C ASN A 48 -19.60 -29.70 32.37
N GLU A 49 -20.82 -29.25 32.63
CA GLU A 49 -21.57 -29.69 33.81
C GLU A 49 -21.96 -31.16 33.73
N TYR A 50 -21.84 -31.85 34.85
CA TYR A 50 -22.28 -33.23 34.98
C TYR A 50 -23.80 -33.27 35.26
N THR A 51 -24.57 -33.70 34.28
CA THR A 51 -26.05 -33.76 34.35
C THR A 51 -26.58 -35.09 34.84
N GLY A 52 -25.71 -36.04 35.19
CA GLY A 52 -26.12 -37.42 35.52
C GLY A 52 -26.54 -38.26 34.29
N SER A 53 -26.36 -37.69 33.08
CA SER A 53 -26.65 -38.35 31.80
C SER A 53 -25.35 -38.53 31.00
N ILE A 54 -25.34 -39.51 30.10
CA ILE A 54 -24.27 -39.68 29.11
C ILE A 54 -24.32 -38.58 28.02
N HIS A 55 -25.44 -37.86 27.92
CA HIS A 55 -25.59 -36.73 26.98
C HIS A 55 -25.18 -35.42 27.65
N LYS A 56 -24.29 -34.70 27.01
CA LYS A 56 -23.89 -33.33 27.41
C LYS A 56 -24.89 -32.30 26.88
N ASN A 57 -25.07 -31.23 27.64
CA ASN A 57 -25.76 -30.05 27.12
C ASN A 57 -24.97 -29.42 25.95
N GLY A 58 -25.67 -28.67 25.10
CA GLY A 58 -25.02 -27.88 24.06
C GLY A 58 -24.17 -26.76 24.63
N ASP A 59 -23.25 -26.26 23.83
CA ASP A 59 -22.43 -25.10 24.19
C ASP A 59 -23.26 -23.81 24.15
N ASP A 60 -22.97 -22.88 25.05
CA ASP A 60 -23.58 -21.55 25.08
C ASP A 60 -22.83 -20.57 24.18
N LEU A 61 -23.56 -19.74 23.43
CA LEU A 61 -22.99 -18.70 22.61
C LEU A 61 -22.63 -17.47 23.46
N ALA A 62 -21.35 -17.17 23.60
CA ALA A 62 -20.83 -16.07 24.43
C ALA A 62 -20.54 -14.78 23.64
N GLY A 63 -20.35 -14.84 22.35
CA GLY A 63 -20.02 -13.69 21.53
C GLY A 63 -19.90 -14.03 20.06
N LYS A 64 -19.47 -13.06 19.26
CA LYS A 64 -19.22 -13.23 17.83
C LYS A 64 -17.95 -12.50 17.41
N THR A 65 -17.23 -13.03 16.45
CA THR A 65 -16.14 -12.37 15.76
C THR A 65 -16.49 -12.19 14.29
N VAL A 66 -16.19 -11.04 13.75
CA VAL A 66 -16.44 -10.72 12.34
C VAL A 66 -15.11 -10.51 11.66
N SER A 67 -14.89 -11.22 10.58
CA SER A 67 -13.69 -11.07 9.74
C SER A 67 -14.04 -11.09 8.27
N GLY A 68 -13.22 -10.48 7.46
CA GLY A 68 -13.38 -10.54 6.03
C GLY A 68 -12.08 -10.22 5.29
N SER A 69 -12.07 -10.53 4.02
CA SER A 69 -11.02 -10.12 3.11
C SER A 69 -11.60 -9.76 1.74
N PHE A 70 -10.94 -8.85 1.05
CA PHE A 70 -11.30 -8.43 -0.30
C PHE A 70 -10.08 -7.91 -1.04
N ASN A 71 -10.20 -7.85 -2.37
CA ASN A 71 -9.19 -7.25 -3.21
C ASN A 71 -9.69 -5.92 -3.78
N VAL A 72 -8.78 -4.95 -3.87
CA VAL A 72 -9.03 -3.65 -4.50
C VAL A 72 -7.98 -3.42 -5.57
N TYR A 73 -8.40 -3.15 -6.79
CA TYR A 73 -7.47 -2.76 -7.85
C TYR A 73 -6.85 -1.39 -7.55
N LEU A 74 -5.54 -1.29 -7.72
CA LEU A 74 -4.79 -0.06 -7.46
C LEU A 74 -5.08 0.98 -8.55
N ARG A 75 -6.14 1.75 -8.34
CA ARG A 75 -6.56 2.86 -9.21
C ARG A 75 -6.04 4.16 -8.64
N PRO A 76 -5.22 4.89 -9.41
CA PRO A 76 -4.85 6.26 -9.04
C PRO A 76 -6.10 7.15 -8.96
N PRO A 77 -6.06 8.20 -8.13
CA PRO A 77 -7.19 9.12 -8.02
C PRO A 77 -7.53 9.82 -9.34
N GLY A 78 -6.56 9.98 -10.25
CA GLY A 78 -6.75 10.70 -11.51
C GLY A 78 -6.89 12.22 -11.31
N GLY A 79 -7.38 12.91 -12.35
CA GLY A 79 -7.53 14.37 -12.31
C GLY A 79 -6.23 15.13 -12.58
N ALA A 80 -6.30 16.46 -12.52
CA ALA A 80 -5.18 17.38 -12.73
C ALA A 80 -4.51 17.81 -11.41
N ASP A 81 -5.21 17.65 -10.29
CA ASP A 81 -4.76 18.09 -8.99
C ASP A 81 -4.88 16.99 -7.93
N VAL A 82 -4.06 17.13 -6.89
CA VAL A 82 -4.06 16.23 -5.73
C VAL A 82 -5.42 16.32 -5.03
N PRO A 83 -6.09 15.18 -4.77
CA PRO A 83 -7.39 15.18 -4.11
C PRO A 83 -7.36 15.87 -2.74
N ALA A 84 -8.52 16.26 -2.23
CA ALA A 84 -8.66 16.72 -0.84
C ALA A 84 -8.25 15.62 0.15
N ALA A 85 -7.92 15.99 1.38
CA ALA A 85 -7.60 15.04 2.43
C ALA A 85 -8.75 14.02 2.61
N ASP A 86 -8.38 12.75 2.78
CA ASP A 86 -9.30 11.63 2.95
C ASP A 86 -10.31 11.39 1.81
N ALA A 87 -10.19 12.12 0.70
CA ALA A 87 -11.09 11.93 -0.45
C ALA A 87 -10.79 10.66 -1.24
N PHE A 88 -9.56 10.16 -1.17
CA PHE A 88 -9.14 8.95 -1.88
C PHE A 88 -9.47 7.69 -1.07
N LEU A 89 -10.41 6.88 -1.56
CA LEU A 89 -10.96 5.74 -0.79
C LEU A 89 -9.90 4.67 -0.44
N ILE A 90 -9.01 4.33 -1.39
CA ILE A 90 -7.90 3.40 -1.11
C ILE A 90 -6.99 3.99 -0.02
N GLY A 91 -6.82 5.30 0.00
CA GLY A 91 -6.04 5.99 1.03
C GLY A 91 -6.60 5.79 2.44
N ARG A 92 -7.91 5.70 2.60
CA ARG A 92 -8.53 5.42 3.91
C ARG A 92 -8.13 4.02 4.43
N ILE A 93 -8.05 3.01 3.55
CA ILE A 93 -7.56 1.68 3.89
C ILE A 93 -6.08 1.73 4.29
N LEU A 94 -5.27 2.47 3.54
CA LEU A 94 -3.85 2.64 3.85
C LEU A 94 -3.66 3.35 5.20
N LYS A 95 -4.45 4.38 5.51
CA LYS A 95 -4.42 5.05 6.81
C LYS A 95 -4.80 4.11 7.95
N ALA A 96 -5.84 3.29 7.77
CA ALA A 96 -6.21 2.24 8.74
C ALA A 96 -5.12 1.17 8.90
N ALA A 97 -4.25 1.00 7.90
CA ALA A 97 -3.05 0.16 7.97
C ALA A 97 -1.79 0.93 8.42
N LYS A 98 -1.94 2.11 9.04
CA LYS A 98 -0.87 2.95 9.61
C LYS A 98 0.07 3.57 8.55
N PHE A 99 -0.51 4.10 7.49
CA PHE A 99 0.17 4.99 6.55
C PHE A 99 -0.25 6.43 6.77
N ALA A 100 0.70 7.35 6.78
CA ALA A 100 0.42 8.77 6.76
C ALA A 100 0.14 9.24 5.33
N GLU A 101 -0.90 10.04 5.16
CA GLU A 101 -1.20 10.73 3.91
C GLU A 101 -0.39 12.02 3.83
N VAL A 102 0.49 12.13 2.86
CA VAL A 102 1.30 13.32 2.57
C VAL A 102 0.88 13.89 1.23
N ARG A 103 0.38 15.13 1.26
CA ARG A 103 -0.15 15.82 0.07
C ARG A 103 0.77 16.97 -0.32
N THR A 104 1.39 16.86 -1.48
CA THR A 104 2.13 17.94 -2.10
C THR A 104 1.23 18.58 -3.16
N SER A 105 0.41 19.54 -2.75
CA SER A 105 -0.56 20.21 -3.63
C SER A 105 0.05 21.24 -4.57
N THR A 106 1.24 21.71 -4.27
CA THR A 106 2.04 22.61 -5.11
C THR A 106 3.41 22.01 -5.30
N ALA A 107 3.91 21.99 -6.53
CA ALA A 107 5.26 21.48 -6.81
C ALA A 107 6.35 22.29 -6.07
N ILE A 108 7.45 21.66 -5.72
CA ILE A 108 8.56 22.24 -4.94
C ILE A 108 9.87 22.13 -5.73
N PRO A 109 10.45 23.27 -6.15
CA PRO A 109 9.88 24.62 -6.15
C PRO A 109 8.68 24.74 -7.10
N PRO A 110 7.82 25.78 -6.97
CA PRO A 110 6.65 25.98 -7.85
C PRO A 110 6.95 26.00 -9.34
N ALA A 111 8.09 26.55 -9.72
CA ALA A 111 8.68 26.43 -11.06
C ALA A 111 9.96 25.60 -10.96
N ALA A 112 10.25 24.78 -11.98
CA ALA A 112 11.47 23.98 -12.02
C ALA A 112 12.72 24.85 -11.80
N ALA A 113 13.58 24.46 -10.86
CA ALA A 113 14.79 25.20 -10.49
C ALA A 113 16.05 24.44 -10.93
N ALA A 114 17.11 25.19 -11.20
CA ALA A 114 18.39 24.61 -11.59
C ALA A 114 18.96 23.71 -10.48
N LEU A 115 19.59 22.62 -10.89
CA LEU A 115 20.38 21.77 -10.02
C LEU A 115 21.64 22.51 -9.57
N GLY A 116 22.13 22.16 -8.39
CA GLY A 116 23.43 22.61 -7.88
C GLY A 116 24.59 21.86 -8.55
N VAL A 117 25.79 22.36 -8.31
CA VAL A 117 27.03 21.74 -8.80
C VAL A 117 27.35 20.49 -7.96
N GLY A 118 27.84 19.43 -8.61
CA GLY A 118 28.30 18.20 -7.94
C GLY A 118 27.33 17.03 -8.01
N SER A 119 26.31 17.12 -8.86
CA SER A 119 25.45 15.95 -9.17
C SER A 119 26.25 14.85 -9.85
N ASP A 120 25.91 13.59 -9.56
CA ASP A 120 26.45 12.38 -10.18
C ASP A 120 25.32 11.45 -10.65
N PRO A 121 25.59 10.32 -11.32
CA PRO A 121 24.54 9.41 -11.79
C PRO A 121 23.62 8.85 -10.72
N THR A 122 23.99 8.93 -9.45
CA THR A 122 23.24 8.40 -8.29
C THR A 122 22.69 9.50 -7.39
N HIS A 123 23.20 10.72 -7.51
CA HIS A 123 22.81 11.85 -6.66
C HIS A 123 22.50 13.09 -7.50
N ALA A 124 21.41 13.74 -7.16
CA ALA A 124 21.05 15.06 -7.66
C ALA A 124 21.27 16.09 -6.55
N VAL A 125 22.17 17.05 -6.76
CA VAL A 125 22.33 18.19 -5.86
C VAL A 125 21.26 19.21 -6.19
N LEU A 126 20.32 19.39 -5.27
CA LEU A 126 19.20 20.31 -5.45
C LEU A 126 19.68 21.77 -5.24
N GLY A 127 18.99 22.71 -5.90
CA GLY A 127 19.34 24.13 -5.81
C GLY A 127 18.99 24.76 -4.44
N THR A 128 19.23 26.07 -4.34
CA THR A 128 19.04 26.84 -3.08
C THR A 128 17.61 26.80 -2.54
N ALA A 129 16.60 26.55 -3.38
CA ALA A 129 15.21 26.43 -2.99
C ALA A 129 14.86 25.14 -2.24
N ALA A 130 15.77 24.14 -2.23
CA ALA A 130 15.55 22.88 -1.52
C ALA A 130 15.65 23.06 0.01
N ALA A 131 14.91 22.22 0.74
CA ALA A 131 14.89 22.19 2.20
C ALA A 131 16.29 21.92 2.78
N THR A 132 16.51 22.37 4.01
CA THR A 132 17.76 22.16 4.76
C THR A 132 17.66 21.02 5.77
N VAL A 133 16.51 20.36 5.86
CA VAL A 133 16.23 19.26 6.80
C VAL A 133 16.47 17.94 6.08
N ASP A 134 17.18 17.04 6.73
CA ASP A 134 17.45 15.71 6.21
C ASP A 134 16.15 14.92 5.97
N ASP A 135 16.18 14.06 4.98
CA ASP A 135 15.08 13.18 4.58
C ASP A 135 13.72 13.86 4.32
N THR A 136 13.69 15.20 4.13
CA THR A 136 12.45 15.91 3.78
C THR A 136 11.80 15.34 2.52
N TYR A 137 12.60 14.94 1.54
CA TYR A 137 12.13 14.40 0.25
C TYR A 137 12.24 12.89 0.14
N LYS A 138 12.64 12.18 1.19
CA LYS A 138 12.75 10.71 1.20
C LYS A 138 11.44 10.06 0.77
N GLY A 139 11.51 9.15 -0.19
CA GLY A 139 10.37 8.42 -0.73
C GLY A 139 9.49 9.21 -1.69
N MET A 140 9.77 10.48 -1.95
CA MET A 140 8.98 11.33 -2.85
C MET A 140 9.46 11.20 -4.30
N ALA A 141 8.54 11.44 -5.23
CA ALA A 141 8.87 11.58 -6.65
C ALA A 141 9.67 12.87 -6.89
N ILE A 142 10.60 12.81 -7.84
CA ILE A 142 11.37 13.96 -8.35
C ILE A 142 11.38 13.92 -9.87
N VAL A 143 11.23 15.08 -10.50
CA VAL A 143 11.37 15.28 -11.95
C VAL A 143 12.73 15.91 -12.21
N LEU A 144 13.51 15.30 -13.09
CA LEU A 144 14.80 15.80 -13.56
C LEU A 144 14.70 16.04 -15.07
N SER A 145 14.82 17.27 -15.51
CA SER A 145 14.39 17.68 -16.85
C SER A 145 15.27 17.20 -18.00
N ASP A 146 16.51 16.80 -17.73
CA ASP A 146 17.53 16.46 -18.72
C ASP A 146 17.91 14.98 -18.80
N ILE A 147 17.36 14.13 -17.92
CA ILE A 147 17.72 12.71 -17.88
C ILE A 147 17.05 11.88 -18.99
N ALA A 148 15.99 12.39 -19.59
CA ALA A 148 15.26 11.74 -20.67
C ALA A 148 14.46 12.73 -21.51
N THR A 149 14.02 12.30 -22.69
CA THR A 149 13.21 13.14 -23.61
C THR A 149 11.73 13.14 -23.24
N THR A 150 11.20 12.04 -22.73
CA THR A 150 9.78 11.92 -22.35
C THR A 150 9.54 12.44 -20.95
N ALA A 151 8.40 13.09 -20.71
CA ALA A 151 8.05 13.58 -19.39
C ALA A 151 7.95 12.44 -18.35
N TYR A 152 7.48 11.26 -18.77
CA TYR A 152 7.42 10.06 -17.94
C TYR A 152 8.79 9.60 -17.46
N ASP A 153 9.76 9.51 -18.35
CA ASP A 153 11.10 9.00 -18.05
C ASP A 153 11.93 9.98 -17.21
N ARG A 154 11.54 11.27 -17.20
CA ARG A 154 12.14 12.29 -16.33
C ARG A 154 11.76 12.14 -14.86
N VAL A 155 10.74 11.34 -14.55
CA VAL A 155 10.29 11.12 -13.18
C VAL A 155 11.03 9.93 -12.58
N THR A 156 11.66 10.18 -11.42
CA THR A 156 12.27 9.14 -10.56
C THR A 156 11.82 9.36 -9.12
N ALA A 157 12.47 8.74 -8.14
CA ALA A 157 12.19 8.96 -6.74
C ALA A 157 13.47 9.18 -5.92
N VAL A 158 13.32 9.88 -4.81
CA VAL A 158 14.39 10.16 -3.86
C VAL A 158 14.48 9.00 -2.87
N ARG A 159 15.66 8.41 -2.74
CA ARG A 159 15.97 7.38 -1.75
C ARG A 159 16.26 8.01 -0.39
N HIS A 160 17.28 8.86 -0.32
CA HIS A 160 17.68 9.64 0.84
C HIS A 160 17.94 11.08 0.46
N TYR A 161 17.85 11.96 1.41
CA TYR A 161 18.12 13.37 1.20
C TYR A 161 18.94 13.95 2.35
N VAL A 162 20.05 14.57 2.02
CA VAL A 162 20.92 15.27 2.99
C VAL A 162 20.70 16.77 2.85
N GLY A 163 20.02 17.37 3.83
CA GLY A 163 19.60 18.77 3.80
C GLY A 163 20.77 19.78 3.81
N THR A 164 21.88 19.48 4.48
CA THR A 164 23.06 20.33 4.56
C THR A 164 23.78 20.50 3.20
N SER A 165 23.92 19.41 2.44
CA SER A 165 24.50 19.40 1.09
C SER A 165 23.46 19.53 -0.01
N LYS A 166 22.17 19.46 0.34
CA LYS A 166 21.03 19.39 -0.60
C LYS A 166 21.13 18.24 -1.60
N SER A 167 21.82 17.18 -1.23
CA SER A 167 22.04 16.01 -2.07
C SER A 167 20.90 15.02 -1.92
N ALA A 168 20.20 14.73 -3.01
CA ALA A 168 19.16 13.71 -3.10
C ALA A 168 19.76 12.46 -3.77
N GLU A 169 19.87 11.36 -3.03
CA GLU A 169 20.17 10.03 -3.58
C GLU A 169 18.96 9.53 -4.35
N LEU A 170 19.16 9.01 -5.54
CA LEU A 170 18.11 8.58 -6.44
C LEU A 170 17.86 7.06 -6.32
N MET A 171 16.63 6.64 -6.59
CA MET A 171 16.26 5.22 -6.63
C MET A 171 16.81 4.48 -7.84
N GLU A 172 17.18 5.19 -8.88
CA GLU A 172 17.77 4.66 -10.11
C GLU A 172 19.15 5.27 -10.37
N VAL A 173 20.03 4.52 -11.01
CA VAL A 173 21.33 5.01 -11.47
C VAL A 173 21.14 5.56 -12.88
N LEU A 174 21.35 6.84 -13.05
CA LEU A 174 21.17 7.54 -14.32
C LEU A 174 22.34 7.24 -15.28
N GLY A 175 22.08 7.34 -16.59
CA GLY A 175 23.12 7.18 -17.59
C GLY A 175 24.18 8.29 -17.61
N ALA A 176 23.84 9.48 -17.06
CA ALA A 176 24.72 10.63 -16.91
C ALA A 176 24.27 11.46 -15.70
N PRO A 177 25.16 12.27 -15.09
CA PRO A 177 24.79 13.20 -14.04
C PRO A 177 23.69 14.17 -14.52
N PRO A 178 22.61 14.39 -13.74
CA PRO A 178 21.61 15.40 -14.10
C PRO A 178 22.22 16.79 -13.92
N ALA A 179 21.99 17.68 -14.88
CA ALA A 179 22.65 19.00 -14.93
C ALA A 179 21.69 20.20 -15.18
N ALA A 180 20.41 19.93 -15.54
CA ALA A 180 19.50 21.02 -15.87
C ALA A 180 18.62 21.42 -14.66
N ASN A 181 17.36 21.06 -14.65
CA ASN A 181 16.41 21.50 -13.64
C ASN A 181 15.79 20.32 -12.90
N TYR A 182 15.38 20.59 -11.64
CA TYR A 182 14.62 19.65 -10.84
C TYR A 182 13.30 20.24 -10.37
N GLN A 183 12.37 19.37 -10.02
CA GLN A 183 11.13 19.71 -9.34
C GLN A 183 10.60 18.49 -8.59
N ILE A 184 10.19 18.66 -7.35
CA ILE A 184 9.33 17.70 -6.65
C ILE A 184 7.91 17.97 -7.15
N PRO A 185 7.29 17.07 -7.94
CA PRO A 185 5.99 17.33 -8.54
C PRO A 185 4.86 17.32 -7.51
N LYS A 186 3.70 17.82 -7.90
CA LYS A 186 2.48 17.56 -7.14
C LYS A 186 2.31 16.06 -6.98
N GLN A 187 2.00 15.60 -5.76
CA GLN A 187 1.82 14.17 -5.52
C GLN A 187 0.97 13.91 -4.28
N LEU A 188 0.24 12.81 -4.32
CA LEU A 188 -0.40 12.19 -3.18
C LEU A 188 0.45 10.98 -2.78
N SER A 189 1.04 11.02 -1.59
CA SER A 189 1.92 9.97 -1.09
C SER A 189 1.34 9.35 0.17
N TYR A 190 1.30 8.03 0.23
CA TYR A 190 1.03 7.26 1.44
C TYR A 190 2.33 6.68 1.91
N GLN A 191 2.81 7.15 3.04
CA GLN A 191 4.12 6.82 3.59
C GLN A 191 3.94 6.03 4.88
N ARG A 192 4.68 4.92 5.03
CA ARG A 192 4.67 4.17 6.27
C ARG A 192 5.15 5.09 7.40
N ASP A 193 4.29 5.32 8.38
CA ASP A 193 4.57 6.15 9.54
C ASP A 193 4.56 5.29 10.80
N MET A 194 5.72 5.19 11.42
CA MET A 194 5.91 4.42 12.65
C MET A 194 5.69 5.26 13.90
N THR A 195 5.56 6.58 13.75
CA THR A 195 5.37 7.51 14.88
C THR A 195 3.90 7.76 15.19
N GLN A 196 3.01 7.47 14.26
CA GLN A 196 1.57 7.63 14.47
C GLN A 196 1.12 6.70 15.61
N ALA A 197 0.52 7.26 16.65
CA ALA A 197 0.15 6.53 17.86
C ALA A 197 -0.82 5.39 17.54
N ASP A 198 -1.90 5.67 16.79
CA ASP A 198 -2.94 4.69 16.49
C ASP A 198 -3.28 4.67 15.00
N ALA A 199 -3.60 3.48 14.48
CA ALA A 199 -4.21 3.35 13.18
C ALA A 199 -5.72 3.59 13.32
N PRO A 200 -6.31 4.54 12.58
CA PRO A 200 -7.73 4.83 12.69
C PRO A 200 -8.56 3.64 12.20
N SER A 201 -9.62 3.31 12.94
CA SER A 201 -10.60 2.31 12.50
C SER A 201 -11.48 2.86 11.37
N LEU A 202 -12.18 1.95 10.69
CA LEU A 202 -13.13 2.28 9.64
C LEU A 202 -14.54 1.89 10.08
N SER A 203 -15.53 2.69 9.68
CA SER A 203 -16.93 2.27 9.62
C SER A 203 -17.24 1.85 8.19
N THR A 204 -17.85 0.67 8.01
CA THR A 204 -18.13 0.15 6.68
C THR A 204 -19.58 -0.29 6.55
N LYS A 205 -20.13 -0.16 5.34
CA LYS A 205 -21.38 -0.79 4.94
C LYS A 205 -21.08 -1.86 3.90
N LEU A 206 -21.55 -3.05 4.17
CA LEU A 206 -21.40 -4.19 3.28
C LEU A 206 -22.79 -4.69 2.88
N TRP A 207 -23.13 -4.62 1.59
CA TRP A 207 -24.36 -5.20 1.03
C TRP A 207 -24.03 -6.54 0.37
N LEU A 208 -24.80 -7.56 0.76
CA LEU A 208 -24.69 -8.93 0.26
C LEU A 208 -26.05 -9.42 -0.23
N GLY A 209 -26.37 -9.17 -1.49
CA GLY A 209 -27.60 -9.66 -2.12
C GLY A 209 -28.88 -9.21 -1.42
N GLY A 210 -28.98 -7.92 -1.09
CA GLY A 210 -30.17 -7.36 -0.45
C GLY A 210 -30.17 -7.35 1.08
N LEU A 211 -29.09 -7.78 1.72
CA LEU A 211 -28.86 -7.60 3.16
C LEU A 211 -27.67 -6.69 3.37
N ARG A 212 -27.83 -5.65 4.17
CA ARG A 212 -26.80 -4.72 4.59
C ARG A 212 -26.28 -5.08 5.98
N TYR A 213 -24.96 -5.06 6.13
CA TYR A 213 -24.27 -5.09 7.41
C TYR A 213 -23.60 -3.74 7.64
N ASP A 214 -23.90 -3.12 8.78
CA ASP A 214 -23.21 -1.94 9.28
C ASP A 214 -22.10 -2.42 10.23
N LEU A 215 -20.85 -2.23 9.85
CA LEU A 215 -19.68 -2.69 10.58
C LEU A 215 -18.96 -1.50 11.20
N VAL A 216 -18.65 -1.60 12.47
CA VAL A 216 -17.94 -0.59 13.27
C VAL A 216 -16.61 -1.19 13.73
N ASP A 217 -15.67 -0.32 14.09
CA ASP A 217 -14.32 -0.70 14.53
C ASP A 217 -13.61 -1.64 13.55
N CYS A 218 -13.83 -1.41 12.25
CA CYS A 218 -13.15 -2.20 11.24
C CYS A 218 -11.66 -1.87 11.24
N GLN A 219 -10.86 -2.83 11.71
CA GLN A 219 -9.41 -2.72 11.73
C GLN A 219 -8.80 -3.55 10.60
N VAL A 220 -7.86 -2.94 9.86
CA VAL A 220 -7.10 -3.68 8.84
C VAL A 220 -6.12 -4.61 9.52
N SER A 221 -6.39 -5.92 9.43
CA SER A 221 -5.58 -6.99 10.05
C SER A 221 -4.58 -7.62 9.08
N GLY A 222 -4.70 -7.34 7.78
CA GLY A 222 -3.76 -7.76 6.75
C GLY A 222 -3.79 -6.83 5.56
N LEU A 223 -2.62 -6.48 5.06
CA LEU A 223 -2.45 -5.68 3.85
C LEU A 223 -1.31 -6.26 3.02
N ARG A 224 -1.59 -6.50 1.75
CA ARG A 224 -0.60 -6.97 0.79
C ARG A 224 -0.79 -6.23 -0.52
N TRP A 225 0.30 -5.72 -1.08
CA TRP A 225 0.32 -5.15 -2.41
C TRP A 225 0.81 -6.20 -3.39
N ASN A 226 0.00 -6.52 -4.36
CA ASN A 226 0.32 -7.48 -5.41
C ASN A 226 0.42 -6.72 -6.74
N VAL A 227 1.62 -6.61 -7.27
CA VAL A 227 1.93 -5.84 -8.48
C VAL A 227 2.53 -6.77 -9.53
N PRO A 228 1.66 -7.49 -10.26
CA PRO A 228 2.11 -8.35 -11.36
C PRO A 228 2.55 -7.51 -12.56
N VAL A 229 3.61 -7.94 -13.23
CA VAL A 229 4.04 -7.37 -14.50
C VAL A 229 3.13 -7.91 -15.61
N SER A 230 2.51 -6.99 -16.35
CA SER A 230 1.71 -7.35 -17.52
C SER A 230 2.63 -7.61 -18.70
N THR A 231 2.55 -8.82 -19.26
CA THR A 231 3.33 -9.27 -20.40
C THR A 231 2.55 -9.19 -21.70
N ARG A 232 3.18 -9.58 -22.81
CA ARG A 232 2.55 -9.67 -24.14
C ARG A 232 1.36 -10.63 -24.14
N ASP A 233 1.50 -11.74 -23.42
CA ASP A 233 0.56 -12.88 -23.48
C ASP A 233 -0.37 -12.95 -22.27
N ALA A 234 -0.08 -12.18 -21.21
CA ALA A 234 -0.87 -12.13 -19.98
C ALA A 234 -0.94 -10.72 -19.42
N ALA A 235 -2.17 -10.20 -19.27
CA ALA A 235 -2.41 -8.91 -18.64
C ALA A 235 -2.98 -9.12 -17.23
N SER A 236 -2.32 -8.54 -16.24
CA SER A 236 -2.74 -8.57 -14.84
C SER A 236 -2.74 -7.17 -14.27
N GLN A 237 -3.70 -6.90 -13.39
CA GLN A 237 -3.84 -5.58 -12.79
C GLN A 237 -3.23 -5.54 -11.39
N PRO A 238 -2.46 -4.50 -11.04
CA PRO A 238 -2.01 -4.27 -9.67
C PRO A 238 -3.19 -4.17 -8.71
N MET A 239 -3.09 -4.83 -7.56
CA MET A 239 -4.14 -4.86 -6.56
C MET A 239 -3.60 -4.83 -5.13
N LEU A 240 -4.48 -4.43 -4.22
CA LEU A 240 -4.30 -4.56 -2.78
C LEU A 240 -5.19 -5.70 -2.31
N GLU A 241 -4.63 -6.62 -1.56
CA GLU A 241 -5.32 -7.66 -0.82
C GLU A 241 -5.46 -7.16 0.63
N VAL A 242 -6.69 -7.04 1.10
CA VAL A 242 -7.01 -6.45 2.40
C VAL A 242 -7.75 -7.46 3.24
N SER A 243 -7.28 -7.72 4.45
CA SER A 243 -8.02 -8.45 5.47
C SER A 243 -8.42 -7.50 6.58
N PHE A 244 -9.59 -7.70 7.15
CA PHE A 244 -10.11 -6.87 8.23
C PHE A 244 -10.85 -7.69 9.26
N THR A 245 -10.94 -7.13 10.45
CA THR A 245 -11.80 -7.60 11.55
C THR A 245 -12.70 -6.45 11.97
N ALA A 246 -13.90 -6.75 12.43
CA ALA A 246 -14.91 -5.74 12.73
C ALA A 246 -15.93 -6.21 13.75
N THR A 247 -16.77 -5.29 14.23
CA THR A 247 -17.98 -5.58 15.03
C THR A 247 -19.21 -5.20 14.22
N ILE A 248 -20.28 -6.00 14.28
CA ILE A 248 -21.57 -5.66 13.66
C ILE A 248 -22.30 -4.69 14.56
N ALA A 249 -22.49 -3.47 14.07
CA ALA A 249 -23.32 -2.47 14.73
C ALA A 249 -24.81 -2.69 14.45
N ASN A 250 -25.15 -3.02 13.18
CA ASN A 250 -26.52 -3.27 12.75
C ASN A 250 -26.54 -4.15 11.49
N TYR A 251 -27.67 -4.77 11.18
CA TYR A 251 -27.95 -5.42 9.90
C TYR A 251 -29.43 -5.25 9.54
N ASP A 252 -29.72 -5.07 8.25
CA ASP A 252 -31.07 -4.79 7.79
C ASP A 252 -31.24 -5.20 6.32
N ASP A 253 -32.49 -5.43 5.92
CA ASP A 253 -32.82 -5.65 4.49
C ASP A 253 -32.76 -4.34 3.73
N GLU A 254 -31.78 -4.21 2.85
CA GLU A 254 -31.59 -3.03 2.01
C GLU A 254 -31.00 -3.43 0.65
N ALA A 255 -31.58 -2.89 -0.42
CA ALA A 255 -31.09 -3.13 -1.78
C ALA A 255 -29.67 -2.58 -1.95
N SER A 256 -28.81 -3.35 -2.61
CA SER A 256 -27.42 -2.93 -2.86
C SER A 256 -27.39 -1.69 -3.77
N PRO A 257 -26.68 -0.63 -3.37
CA PRO A 257 -26.52 0.56 -4.20
C PRO A 257 -25.62 0.27 -5.41
N THR A 258 -25.77 1.07 -6.46
CA THR A 258 -24.88 0.99 -7.62
C THR A 258 -23.53 1.64 -7.29
N VAL A 259 -22.45 0.91 -7.52
CA VAL A 259 -21.10 1.45 -7.39
C VAL A 259 -20.82 2.42 -8.55
N PRO A 260 -20.32 3.65 -8.30
CA PRO A 260 -20.00 4.60 -9.35
C PRO A 260 -18.99 4.05 -10.36
N ALA A 261 -19.06 4.56 -11.60
CA ALA A 261 -18.12 4.18 -12.65
C ALA A 261 -16.68 4.49 -12.23
N LEU A 262 -15.80 3.52 -12.42
CA LEU A 262 -14.42 3.59 -11.96
C LEU A 262 -13.46 3.90 -13.11
N GLY A 263 -12.40 4.65 -12.80
CA GLY A 263 -11.31 4.89 -13.73
C GLY A 263 -10.55 3.62 -14.11
N ALA A 264 -9.78 3.67 -15.19
CA ALA A 264 -8.94 2.56 -15.62
C ALA A 264 -7.81 2.30 -14.62
N VAL A 265 -7.47 1.02 -14.44
CA VAL A 265 -6.30 0.59 -13.66
C VAL A 265 -5.09 0.60 -14.59
N PRO A 266 -4.03 1.36 -14.31
CA PRO A 266 -2.82 1.32 -15.11
C PRO A 266 -2.12 -0.03 -14.92
N LEU A 267 -1.77 -0.68 -16.03
CA LEU A 267 -1.04 -1.94 -16.00
C LEU A 267 0.44 -1.68 -15.74
N PHE A 268 1.09 -2.57 -14.99
CA PHE A 268 2.54 -2.53 -14.83
C PHE A 268 3.22 -3.16 -16.06
N LYS A 269 3.33 -2.37 -17.10
CA LYS A 269 4.08 -2.67 -18.33
C LYS A 269 4.71 -1.38 -18.84
N ASP A 270 5.77 -1.47 -19.61
CA ASP A 270 6.57 -0.34 -20.09
C ASP A 270 6.95 0.63 -18.95
N GLY A 271 7.06 0.12 -17.74
CA GLY A 271 7.37 0.85 -16.53
C GLY A 271 8.83 0.72 -16.12
N LYS A 272 9.16 1.33 -15.00
CA LYS A 272 10.48 1.20 -14.38
C LYS A 272 10.41 0.19 -13.25
N PHE A 273 11.35 -0.76 -13.21
CA PHE A 273 11.53 -1.64 -12.08
C PHE A 273 13.03 -1.73 -11.75
N TRP A 274 13.39 -1.18 -10.60
CA TRP A 274 14.77 -1.04 -10.17
C TRP A 274 14.98 -1.64 -8.77
N VAL A 275 16.07 -2.34 -8.61
CA VAL A 275 16.50 -2.92 -7.34
C VAL A 275 17.98 -2.63 -7.16
N ALA A 276 18.35 -2.09 -6.01
CA ALA A 276 19.74 -1.70 -5.72
C ALA A 276 20.36 -0.78 -6.80
N GLY A 277 19.57 0.16 -7.33
CA GLY A 277 20.00 1.10 -8.36
C GLY A 277 20.17 0.50 -9.75
N LYS A 278 19.70 -0.74 -10.01
CA LYS A 278 19.77 -1.41 -11.32
C LYS A 278 18.38 -1.78 -11.83
N ALA A 279 18.16 -1.57 -13.12
CA ALA A 279 16.95 -2.05 -13.78
C ALA A 279 16.95 -3.59 -13.80
N VAL A 280 15.87 -4.19 -13.32
CA VAL A 280 15.69 -5.64 -13.26
C VAL A 280 14.42 -6.05 -14.00
N GLY A 281 14.48 -7.22 -14.66
CA GLY A 281 13.29 -7.88 -15.18
C GLY A 281 12.70 -8.81 -14.13
N GLY A 282 11.38 -8.90 -14.08
CA GLY A 282 10.67 -9.77 -13.14
C GLY A 282 9.22 -9.97 -13.55
N SER A 283 8.54 -10.93 -12.93
CA SER A 283 7.13 -11.24 -13.19
C SER A 283 6.19 -10.54 -12.22
N SER A 284 6.65 -10.28 -11.01
CA SER A 284 5.82 -9.62 -9.97
C SER A 284 6.65 -9.01 -8.84
N VAL A 285 6.05 -8.04 -8.17
CA VAL A 285 6.50 -7.49 -6.89
C VAL A 285 5.35 -7.62 -5.91
N VAL A 286 5.59 -8.28 -4.80
CA VAL A 286 4.62 -8.46 -3.73
C VAL A 286 5.19 -7.86 -2.45
N ILE A 287 4.45 -6.95 -1.82
CA ILE A 287 4.82 -6.37 -0.53
C ILE A 287 3.77 -6.79 0.49
N ASP A 288 4.19 -7.57 1.47
CA ASP A 288 3.37 -8.01 2.59
C ASP A 288 3.76 -7.20 3.83
N PHE A 289 2.77 -6.58 4.47
CA PHE A 289 3.02 -5.71 5.62
C PHE A 289 3.02 -6.48 6.94
N GLY A 290 2.61 -7.76 6.96
CA GLY A 290 2.63 -8.62 8.15
C GLY A 290 1.97 -7.96 9.35
N LEU A 291 0.76 -7.40 9.16
CA LEU A 291 0.04 -6.67 10.20
C LEU A 291 -0.52 -7.64 11.24
N ARG A 292 -0.41 -7.28 12.52
CA ARG A 292 -1.04 -8.02 13.61
C ARG A 292 -1.86 -7.06 14.47
N VAL A 293 -3.14 -7.37 14.60
CA VAL A 293 -4.09 -6.64 15.45
C VAL A 293 -4.30 -7.41 16.75
N ALA A 294 -4.32 -6.71 17.86
CA ALA A 294 -4.68 -7.24 19.18
C ALA A 294 -5.95 -6.56 19.70
N TYR A 295 -6.69 -7.26 20.51
CA TYR A 295 -7.93 -6.79 21.14
C TYR A 295 -7.74 -6.81 22.65
N PRO A 296 -7.49 -5.67 23.31
CA PRO A 296 -7.34 -5.61 24.75
C PRO A 296 -8.65 -6.06 25.45
N PRO A 297 -8.60 -6.98 26.41
CA PRO A 297 -9.81 -7.41 27.13
C PRO A 297 -10.33 -6.26 27.99
N ASN A 298 -11.61 -5.93 27.83
CA ASN A 298 -12.28 -4.90 28.63
C ASN A 298 -13.76 -5.25 28.83
N PRO A 299 -14.19 -5.58 30.06
CA PRO A 299 -15.56 -5.98 30.34
C PRO A 299 -16.59 -4.86 30.21
N ASN A 300 -16.17 -3.60 30.02
CA ASN A 300 -17.07 -2.46 29.80
C ASN A 300 -17.56 -2.34 28.35
N TYR A 301 -16.98 -3.12 27.44
CA TYR A 301 -17.40 -3.18 26.04
C TYR A 301 -18.33 -4.38 25.79
N THR A 302 -19.27 -4.20 24.86
CA THR A 302 -20.30 -5.22 24.57
C THR A 302 -19.71 -6.58 24.15
N GLU A 303 -18.60 -6.55 23.43
CA GLU A 303 -17.91 -7.77 22.97
C GLU A 303 -16.81 -8.23 23.97
N GLY A 304 -16.72 -7.61 25.15
CA GLY A 304 -15.74 -7.94 26.19
C GLY A 304 -14.31 -7.53 25.87
N SER A 305 -14.10 -6.77 24.80
CA SER A 305 -12.80 -6.28 24.38
C SER A 305 -12.91 -4.87 23.80
N GLU A 306 -11.83 -4.10 23.90
CA GLU A 306 -11.67 -2.82 23.21
C GLU A 306 -11.55 -3.00 21.70
N PRO A 307 -11.75 -1.94 20.91
CA PRO A 307 -11.45 -1.95 19.49
C PRO A 307 -10.03 -2.45 19.21
N GLY A 308 -9.87 -3.17 18.09
CA GLY A 308 -8.58 -3.74 17.74
C GLY A 308 -7.50 -2.67 17.52
N GLU A 309 -6.32 -2.90 18.07
CA GLU A 309 -5.14 -2.06 17.89
C GLU A 309 -4.07 -2.77 17.06
N LEU A 310 -3.43 -2.04 16.16
CA LEU A 310 -2.30 -2.56 15.39
C LEU A 310 -1.03 -2.59 16.27
N VAL A 311 -0.63 -3.78 16.69
CA VAL A 311 0.48 -3.98 17.64
C VAL A 311 1.80 -4.37 16.98
N GLU A 312 1.77 -4.91 15.76
CA GLU A 312 2.98 -5.36 15.07
C GLU A 312 2.82 -5.24 13.55
N SER A 313 3.93 -4.96 12.89
CA SER A 313 4.04 -4.98 11.43
C SER A 313 5.43 -5.43 11.04
N ARG A 314 5.53 -6.46 10.21
CA ARG A 314 6.78 -6.94 9.64
C ARG A 314 6.69 -6.94 8.13
N THR A 315 7.22 -5.91 7.50
CA THR A 315 7.13 -5.76 6.05
C THR A 315 8.19 -6.58 5.33
N THR A 316 7.74 -7.38 4.38
CA THR A 316 8.58 -8.17 3.46
C THR A 316 8.24 -7.85 2.01
N ILE A 317 9.25 -7.91 1.15
CA ILE A 317 9.09 -7.78 -0.30
C ILE A 317 9.49 -9.09 -0.92
N ASN A 318 8.56 -9.75 -1.60
CA ASN A 318 8.84 -10.91 -2.41
C ASN A 318 8.86 -10.51 -3.90
N MET A 319 9.89 -10.93 -4.61
CA MET A 319 10.05 -10.67 -6.03
C MET A 319 10.41 -11.94 -6.74
N ASP A 320 9.73 -12.21 -7.85
CA ASP A 320 10.16 -13.19 -8.82
C ASP A 320 10.84 -12.45 -9.98
N ARG A 321 12.17 -12.42 -9.96
CA ARG A 321 12.98 -11.66 -10.91
C ARG A 321 13.86 -12.56 -11.72
N LYS A 322 14.23 -12.11 -12.91
CA LYS A 322 15.20 -12.81 -13.77
C LYS A 322 16.54 -12.94 -13.02
N ALA A 323 17.13 -14.12 -13.06
CA ALA A 323 18.48 -14.32 -12.55
C ALA A 323 19.52 -13.65 -13.48
N TYR A 324 20.49 -13.00 -12.89
CA TYR A 324 21.58 -12.33 -13.60
C TYR A 324 22.90 -13.02 -13.30
N LEU A 325 23.89 -12.83 -14.18
CA LEU A 325 25.24 -13.27 -13.90
C LEU A 325 25.81 -12.53 -12.67
N LYS A 326 26.61 -13.21 -11.87
CA LYS A 326 27.25 -12.66 -10.67
C LYS A 326 27.93 -11.30 -10.93
N ALA A 327 28.64 -11.15 -12.04
CA ALA A 327 29.28 -9.90 -12.41
C ALA A 327 28.32 -8.73 -12.67
N GLN A 328 27.04 -9.01 -12.95
CA GLN A 328 26.01 -8.02 -13.20
C GLN A 328 25.20 -7.68 -11.94
N PHE A 329 24.86 -8.72 -11.15
CA PHE A 329 24.01 -8.54 -9.97
C PHE A 329 24.24 -9.72 -8.99
N ASP A 330 25.12 -9.52 -7.99
CA ASP A 330 25.50 -10.56 -7.02
C ASP A 330 24.60 -10.52 -5.78
N THR A 331 23.46 -11.18 -5.85
CA THR A 331 22.49 -11.25 -4.75
C THR A 331 22.98 -12.03 -3.55
N LEU A 332 23.88 -13.00 -3.74
CA LEU A 332 24.47 -13.74 -2.64
C LEU A 332 25.38 -12.82 -1.80
N ALA A 333 26.23 -12.04 -2.45
CA ALA A 333 27.06 -11.05 -1.76
C ALA A 333 26.22 -9.94 -1.09
N MET A 334 25.14 -9.50 -1.75
CA MET A 334 24.20 -8.52 -1.17
C MET A 334 23.53 -9.06 0.09
N ALA A 335 23.10 -10.33 0.08
CA ALA A 335 22.50 -10.98 1.24
C ALA A 335 23.53 -11.16 2.38
N GLN A 336 24.75 -11.58 2.05
CA GLN A 336 25.83 -11.73 3.04
C GLN A 336 26.25 -10.38 3.64
N GLY A 337 26.30 -9.33 2.83
CA GLY A 337 26.72 -7.99 3.26
C GLY A 337 25.70 -7.27 4.13
N GLN A 338 24.43 -7.71 4.16
CA GLN A 338 23.33 -7.11 4.94
C GLN A 338 23.19 -5.59 4.76
N ALA A 339 23.64 -5.05 3.62
CA ALA A 339 23.49 -3.64 3.30
C ALA A 339 22.04 -3.31 2.90
N GLN A 340 21.69 -2.05 3.04
CA GLN A 340 20.38 -1.53 2.66
C GLN A 340 20.35 -1.18 1.16
N TYR A 341 19.29 -1.58 0.49
CA TYR A 341 19.09 -1.37 -0.94
C TYR A 341 17.71 -0.81 -1.24
N GLY A 342 17.62 0.06 -2.23
CA GLY A 342 16.35 0.60 -2.69
C GLY A 342 15.61 -0.37 -3.61
N VAL A 343 14.28 -0.42 -3.49
CA VAL A 343 13.37 -1.08 -4.44
C VAL A 343 12.41 -0.03 -4.98
N PHE A 344 12.33 0.07 -6.30
CA PHE A 344 11.54 1.09 -6.99
C PHE A 344 10.76 0.48 -8.15
N ALA A 345 9.46 0.74 -8.17
CA ALA A 345 8.59 0.40 -9.28
C ALA A 345 7.74 1.62 -9.68
N GLN A 346 7.66 1.90 -10.99
CA GLN A 346 6.87 3.00 -11.54
C GLN A 346 6.12 2.55 -12.77
N TRP A 347 4.84 2.93 -12.87
CA TRP A 347 4.00 2.65 -14.03
C TRP A 347 2.89 3.70 -14.19
N GLY A 348 2.22 3.69 -15.36
CA GLY A 348 1.18 4.67 -15.69
C GLY A 348 1.74 5.95 -16.29
N TYR A 349 1.33 6.28 -17.54
CA TYR A 349 1.96 7.34 -18.34
C TYR A 349 1.30 8.71 -18.22
N ALA A 350 0.11 8.80 -17.65
CA ALA A 350 -0.61 10.06 -17.57
C ALA A 350 -0.41 10.72 -16.21
N SER A 351 -0.30 12.05 -16.20
CA SER A 351 -0.33 12.85 -14.98
C SER A 351 -1.56 12.50 -14.13
N GLY A 352 -1.39 12.35 -12.81
CA GLY A 352 -2.43 11.89 -11.89
C GLY A 352 -2.79 10.39 -12.02
N ARG A 353 -2.17 9.67 -12.96
CA ARG A 353 -2.31 8.21 -13.14
C ARG A 353 -1.00 7.45 -13.00
N MET A 354 0.11 8.15 -12.80
CA MET A 354 1.39 7.53 -12.50
C MET A 354 1.39 7.03 -11.07
N VAL A 355 1.79 5.78 -10.90
CA VAL A 355 1.95 5.12 -9.61
C VAL A 355 3.42 4.81 -9.40
N GLN A 356 3.92 5.10 -8.22
CA GLN A 356 5.26 4.68 -7.79
C GLN A 356 5.16 3.92 -6.47
N ILE A 357 5.89 2.84 -6.38
CA ILE A 357 6.24 2.18 -5.12
C ILE A 357 7.71 2.46 -4.87
N VAL A 358 8.00 3.06 -3.72
CA VAL A 358 9.34 3.43 -3.32
C VAL A 358 9.63 2.79 -1.98
N VAL A 359 10.62 1.91 -1.94
CA VAL A 359 11.15 1.32 -0.71
C VAL A 359 12.62 1.70 -0.62
N PRO A 360 12.96 2.76 0.13
CA PRO A 360 14.34 3.27 0.22
C PRO A 360 15.33 2.27 0.79
N ASP A 361 14.91 1.51 1.81
CA ASP A 361 15.81 0.66 2.59
C ASP A 361 15.22 -0.73 2.83
N ALA A 362 15.73 -1.71 2.10
CA ALA A 362 15.43 -3.12 2.28
C ALA A 362 16.72 -3.95 2.22
N ARG A 363 16.77 -5.05 2.95
CA ARG A 363 17.90 -5.98 2.99
C ARG A 363 17.55 -7.27 2.26
N PHE A 364 18.48 -7.75 1.46
CA PHE A 364 18.33 -9.06 0.84
C PHE A 364 18.38 -10.19 1.88
N ASN A 365 17.44 -11.09 1.79
CA ASN A 365 17.60 -12.45 2.27
C ASN A 365 18.23 -13.31 1.15
N TYR A 366 18.65 -14.52 1.48
CA TYR A 366 19.15 -15.46 0.47
C TYR A 366 18.05 -15.74 -0.57
N GLN A 367 18.43 -15.61 -1.83
CA GLN A 367 17.55 -15.84 -2.96
C GLN A 367 17.78 -17.26 -3.49
N SER A 368 16.70 -17.98 -3.79
CA SER A 368 16.76 -19.32 -4.36
C SER A 368 16.58 -19.26 -5.87
N PRO A 369 17.44 -19.90 -6.65
CA PRO A 369 17.23 -20.03 -8.08
C PRO A 369 16.04 -20.95 -8.35
N ASN A 370 15.16 -20.52 -9.24
CA ASN A 370 14.05 -21.32 -9.75
C ASN A 370 14.31 -21.61 -11.23
N VAL A 371 14.46 -22.88 -11.55
CA VAL A 371 14.72 -23.34 -12.92
C VAL A 371 13.39 -23.55 -13.63
N GLY A 372 12.91 -22.51 -14.32
CA GLY A 372 11.74 -22.56 -15.18
C GLY A 372 12.02 -23.28 -16.52
N GLN A 373 11.00 -23.34 -17.38
CA GLN A 373 11.16 -23.99 -18.69
C GLN A 373 12.08 -23.20 -19.64
N ASP A 374 12.00 -21.85 -19.58
CA ASP A 374 12.71 -20.97 -20.53
C ASP A 374 13.81 -20.12 -19.87
N PHE A 375 13.60 -19.69 -18.64
CA PHE A 375 14.50 -18.77 -17.93
C PHE A 375 14.70 -19.21 -16.49
N ILE A 376 15.90 -18.97 -15.98
CA ILE A 376 16.17 -19.06 -14.54
C ILE A 376 15.72 -17.74 -13.91
N THR A 377 14.88 -17.84 -12.88
CA THR A 377 14.49 -16.73 -12.03
C THR A 377 15.08 -16.90 -10.63
N GLU A 378 15.12 -15.83 -9.87
CA GLU A 378 15.49 -15.85 -8.46
C GLU A 378 14.29 -15.39 -7.64
N GLN A 379 13.91 -16.24 -6.70
CA GLN A 379 12.84 -15.98 -5.75
C GLN A 379 13.40 -15.85 -4.34
N GLY A 380 12.90 -14.87 -3.62
CA GLY A 380 13.24 -14.68 -2.22
C GLY A 380 12.73 -13.36 -1.67
N ASP A 381 12.74 -13.28 -0.36
CA ASP A 381 12.26 -12.12 0.36
C ASP A 381 13.37 -11.09 0.55
N MET A 382 12.97 -9.83 0.56
CA MET A 382 13.74 -8.75 1.17
C MET A 382 13.01 -8.28 2.42
N TRP A 383 13.74 -7.97 3.45
CA TRP A 383 13.19 -7.39 4.68
C TRP A 383 13.29 -5.87 4.63
N VAL A 384 12.19 -5.21 4.91
CA VAL A 384 12.16 -3.75 4.99
C VAL A 384 12.48 -3.33 6.42
N ASP A 385 13.48 -2.47 6.57
CA ASP A 385 13.87 -1.95 7.88
C ASP A 385 12.78 -1.03 8.46
N VAL A 386 12.67 -1.01 9.79
CA VAL A 386 11.64 -0.25 10.52
C VAL A 386 12.09 1.20 10.71
N PHE A 387 11.94 2.01 9.67
CA PHE A 387 12.14 3.47 9.73
C PHE A 387 10.97 4.18 9.09
N ASN A 388 10.74 5.42 9.47
CA ASN A 388 9.74 6.26 8.82
C ASN A 388 10.01 6.40 7.32
N ARG A 389 8.95 6.39 6.52
CA ARG A 389 8.98 6.53 5.07
C ARG A 389 9.72 5.40 4.34
N ASN A 390 9.85 4.24 4.94
CA ASN A 390 10.52 3.10 4.30
C ASN A 390 9.68 2.38 3.25
N VAL A 391 8.38 2.60 3.22
CA VAL A 391 7.51 2.17 2.14
C VAL A 391 6.58 3.32 1.79
N CYS A 392 6.66 3.76 0.54
CA CYS A 392 5.85 4.86 0.02
C CYS A 392 5.09 4.40 -1.22
N LEU A 393 3.81 4.76 -1.29
CA LEU A 393 2.98 4.64 -2.47
C LEU A 393 2.63 6.05 -2.95
N ASN A 394 3.16 6.44 -4.10
CA ASN A 394 2.97 7.77 -4.65
C ASN A 394 2.06 7.75 -5.88
N PHE A 395 1.15 8.71 -5.94
CA PHE A 395 0.39 9.06 -7.13
C PHE A 395 0.88 10.42 -7.61
N VAL A 396 1.51 10.45 -8.79
CA VAL A 396 2.31 11.60 -9.24
C VAL A 396 1.57 12.39 -10.32
N TYR A 397 1.57 13.72 -10.15
CA TYR A 397 0.97 14.70 -11.05
C TYR A 397 2.10 15.56 -11.64
N TYR A 398 2.72 15.09 -12.69
CA TYR A 398 3.78 15.81 -13.37
C TYR A 398 3.24 16.58 -14.59
N ALA A 399 3.88 17.68 -14.94
CA ALA A 399 3.54 18.50 -16.09
C ALA A 399 4.39 18.13 -17.34
#